data_d4379485256c60983aceda2e63466fd2
#
_entry.id   d4379485256c60983aceda2e63466fd2
#
_cell.length_a   1.000
_cell.length_b   1.000
_cell.length_c   1.000
_cell.angle_alpha   90.00
_cell.angle_beta   90.00
_cell.angle_gamma   90.00
#
_symmetry.space_group_name_H-M   'P 1'
#
loop_
_entity.id
_entity.type
_entity.pdbx_description
1 polymer ?
#
loop_
_entity_poly.entity_id
_entity_poly.type
_entity_poly.pdbx_seq_one_letter_code
_entity_poly.pdbx_strand_id
1 'polypeptide(L)'
;QPIAPAFAGFVPMAFAEKHPDIKFKHLKWGGFDDKFNAYVLPPDSPFFEEIGKRFVKEWEKEFGKNTYYLSDSFNEMELPVAKDDVEGKHKLLAQYGESIYRSITAGNPDAIWVTQGWTFGYQHDFWDKASLQALLSHVPDDKMIIIDLGNDYPKWVWGTEQTWKVHDGFYGKKWIFSYVPNFGGKTPLTGDLQMYATSSAEALKAPSHGNLIGFGSAPEGLENNEVVYELLADMGWTDQAIDPEQWMPSYCTARYGAYPESMKNAWELFRKTAYSSLYSYPRFTWQTVIPDQRRISKIDVSDDFLHGIELFLASADSLNRSKLYVNDAIEFASYYIAAQADKLYKHTPHIYPFGSHIGQ
;
A
#
# COMPACT_ATOMS: atom_id res chain seq x y z
N GLN A 1 -19.52 -3.61 -3.71
CA GLN A 1 -20.03 -3.46 -2.33
C GLN A 1 -18.95 -2.80 -1.48
N PRO A 2 -19.32 -1.92 -0.53
CA PRO A 2 -18.37 -1.35 0.42
C PRO A 2 -17.83 -2.42 1.37
N ILE A 3 -16.65 -2.17 1.94
CA ILE A 3 -16.11 -2.93 3.06
C ILE A 3 -16.30 -2.05 4.30
N ALA A 4 -17.10 -2.51 5.25
CA ALA A 4 -17.34 -1.81 6.51
C ALA A 4 -16.20 -2.08 7.52
N PRO A 5 -15.88 -1.16 8.42
CA PRO A 5 -14.94 -1.44 9.50
C PRO A 5 -15.52 -2.47 10.48
N ALA A 6 -14.63 -3.18 11.18
CA ALA A 6 -14.97 -4.08 12.26
C ALA A 6 -14.03 -3.86 13.47
N PHE A 7 -14.35 -4.52 14.58
CA PHE A 7 -13.59 -4.41 15.82
C PHE A 7 -12.39 -5.36 15.81
N ALA A 8 -11.20 -4.82 16.05
CA ALA A 8 -9.93 -5.56 16.08
C ALA A 8 -9.35 -5.77 17.51
N GLY A 9 -10.12 -5.46 18.55
CA GLY A 9 -9.67 -5.60 19.94
C GLY A 9 -9.11 -4.32 20.56
N PHE A 10 -8.96 -3.24 19.82
CA PHE A 10 -8.42 -1.98 20.34
C PHE A 10 -9.49 -1.17 21.06
N VAL A 11 -9.15 -0.70 22.26
CA VAL A 11 -10.04 0.11 23.10
C VAL A 11 -9.33 1.38 23.59
N PRO A 12 -10.07 2.47 23.83
CA PRO A 12 -9.48 3.70 24.37
C PRO A 12 -9.09 3.51 25.85
N MET A 13 -8.14 4.32 26.32
CA MET A 13 -7.67 4.34 27.72
C MET A 13 -8.83 4.44 28.71
N ALA A 14 -9.82 5.30 28.45
CA ALA A 14 -11.00 5.47 29.30
C ALA A 14 -11.83 4.17 29.48
N PHE A 15 -11.78 3.26 28.52
CA PHE A 15 -12.42 1.94 28.69
C PHE A 15 -11.58 1.06 29.62
N ALA A 16 -10.26 1.06 29.46
CA ALA A 16 -9.36 0.30 30.32
C ALA A 16 -9.44 0.76 31.78
N GLU A 17 -9.52 2.05 32.02
CA GLU A 17 -9.68 2.63 33.37
C GLU A 17 -11.00 2.22 34.06
N LYS A 18 -12.08 2.03 33.28
CA LYS A 18 -13.37 1.57 33.82
C LYS A 18 -13.43 0.08 34.12
N HIS A 19 -12.50 -0.69 33.59
CA HIS A 19 -12.45 -2.16 33.73
C HIS A 19 -11.08 -2.61 34.24
N PRO A 20 -10.65 -2.20 35.45
CA PRO A 20 -9.32 -2.48 35.98
C PRO A 20 -9.06 -3.97 36.28
N ASP A 21 -10.11 -4.78 36.29
CA ASP A 21 -10.07 -6.25 36.43
C ASP A 21 -9.61 -6.96 35.14
N ILE A 22 -9.66 -6.29 33.97
CA ILE A 22 -9.22 -6.86 32.73
C ILE A 22 -7.72 -6.56 32.53
N LYS A 23 -6.97 -7.59 32.16
CA LYS A 23 -5.53 -7.48 31.88
C LYS A 23 -5.29 -6.95 30.46
N PHE A 24 -5.61 -5.69 30.21
CA PHE A 24 -5.28 -5.03 28.96
C PHE A 24 -3.77 -5.05 28.69
N LYS A 25 -3.42 -5.07 27.42
CA LYS A 25 -2.05 -4.77 26.97
C LYS A 25 -2.02 -3.39 26.35
N HIS A 26 -1.10 -2.57 26.83
CA HIS A 26 -0.79 -1.26 26.22
C HIS A 26 0.33 -1.48 25.20
N LEU A 27 -0.01 -1.43 23.94
CA LEU A 27 0.91 -1.75 22.83
C LEU A 27 1.52 -0.47 22.27
N LYS A 28 2.82 -0.49 22.06
CA LYS A 28 3.52 0.56 21.34
C LYS A 28 3.25 0.44 19.84
N TRP A 29 3.00 1.57 19.21
CA TRP A 29 2.82 1.67 17.77
C TRP A 29 3.89 2.59 17.17
N GLY A 30 4.75 2.03 16.32
CA GLY A 30 5.84 2.76 15.69
C GLY A 30 6.71 3.49 16.70
N GLY A 31 7.06 4.73 16.44
CA GLY A 31 7.82 5.61 17.35
C GLY A 31 6.99 6.73 17.97
N PHE A 32 5.65 6.56 18.00
CA PHE A 32 4.74 7.60 18.50
C PHE A 32 4.79 7.74 20.02
N ASP A 33 4.41 8.94 20.51
CA ASP A 33 4.21 9.24 21.91
C ASP A 33 3.21 8.25 22.55
N ASP A 34 3.45 7.85 23.80
CA ASP A 34 2.68 6.86 24.53
C ASP A 34 1.17 7.15 24.57
N LYS A 35 0.77 8.42 24.54
CA LYS A 35 -0.65 8.83 24.48
C LYS A 35 -1.40 8.36 23.23
N PHE A 36 -0.68 7.99 22.17
CA PHE A 36 -1.25 7.47 20.92
C PHE A 36 -1.26 5.95 20.86
N ASN A 37 -0.66 5.27 21.86
CA ASN A 37 -0.65 3.83 21.92
C ASN A 37 -2.01 3.29 22.36
N ALA A 38 -2.38 2.13 21.81
CA ALA A 38 -3.68 1.53 22.04
C ALA A 38 -3.66 0.51 23.19
N TYR A 39 -4.78 0.41 23.89
CA TYR A 39 -5.05 -0.71 24.77
C TYR A 39 -5.72 -1.82 23.97
N VAL A 40 -5.27 -3.05 24.18
CA VAL A 40 -5.81 -4.22 23.48
C VAL A 40 -6.47 -5.16 24.47
N LEU A 41 -7.69 -5.56 24.17
CA LEU A 41 -8.40 -6.60 24.91
C LEU A 41 -7.71 -7.95 24.74
N PRO A 42 -7.58 -8.74 25.82
CA PRO A 42 -7.24 -10.15 25.68
C PRO A 42 -8.26 -10.87 24.78
N PRO A 43 -7.83 -11.80 23.92
CA PRO A 43 -8.74 -12.47 22.98
C PRO A 43 -9.81 -13.32 23.68
N ASP A 44 -9.55 -13.80 24.89
CA ASP A 44 -10.48 -14.56 25.75
C ASP A 44 -11.43 -13.68 26.57
N SER A 45 -11.34 -12.35 26.46
CA SER A 45 -12.24 -11.43 27.15
C SER A 45 -13.65 -11.52 26.59
N PRO A 46 -14.68 -11.65 27.43
CA PRO A 46 -16.08 -11.66 26.97
C PRO A 46 -16.49 -10.35 26.30
N PHE A 47 -15.82 -9.25 26.62
CA PHE A 47 -16.03 -7.97 25.95
C PHE A 47 -15.59 -7.96 24.48
N PHE A 48 -14.68 -8.85 24.08
CA PHE A 48 -14.20 -8.86 22.70
C PHE A 48 -15.35 -9.16 21.71
N GLU A 49 -16.08 -10.25 21.97
CA GLU A 49 -17.21 -10.62 21.13
C GLU A 49 -18.39 -9.64 21.31
N GLU A 50 -18.67 -9.19 22.54
CA GLU A 50 -19.76 -8.26 22.82
C GLU A 50 -19.58 -6.92 22.09
N ILE A 51 -18.40 -6.31 22.19
CA ILE A 51 -18.11 -5.03 21.54
C ILE A 51 -18.17 -5.20 20.01
N GLY A 52 -17.54 -6.23 19.45
CA GLY A 52 -17.57 -6.48 18.01
C GLY A 52 -18.98 -6.71 17.49
N LYS A 53 -19.78 -7.52 18.21
CA LYS A 53 -21.20 -7.73 17.87
C LYS A 53 -21.98 -6.42 17.85
N ARG A 54 -21.83 -5.57 18.89
CA ARG A 54 -22.51 -4.27 18.96
C ARG A 54 -22.03 -3.35 17.86
N PHE A 55 -20.73 -3.32 17.57
CA PHE A 55 -20.17 -2.49 16.52
C PHE A 55 -20.79 -2.82 15.15
N VAL A 56 -20.85 -4.10 14.79
CA VAL A 56 -21.48 -4.56 13.54
C VAL A 56 -22.96 -4.18 13.50
N LYS A 57 -23.69 -4.39 14.61
CA LYS A 57 -25.13 -4.08 14.70
C LYS A 57 -25.43 -2.59 14.55
N GLU A 58 -24.66 -1.73 15.22
CA GLU A 58 -24.85 -0.27 15.10
C GLU A 58 -24.45 0.21 13.72
N TRP A 59 -23.39 -0.36 13.11
CA TRP A 59 -23.03 -0.07 11.72
C TRP A 59 -24.16 -0.43 10.76
N GLU A 60 -24.72 -1.63 10.87
CA GLU A 60 -25.81 -2.06 9.99
C GLU A 60 -27.09 -1.26 10.17
N LYS A 61 -27.37 -0.80 11.38
CA LYS A 61 -28.51 0.06 11.69
C LYS A 61 -28.38 1.43 11.01
N GLU A 62 -27.17 1.99 10.99
CA GLU A 62 -26.94 3.33 10.44
C GLU A 62 -26.77 3.31 8.92
N PHE A 63 -26.01 2.32 8.39
CA PHE A 63 -25.57 2.27 6.99
C PHE A 63 -26.16 1.12 6.18
N GLY A 64 -26.97 0.27 6.80
CA GLY A 64 -27.54 -0.91 6.17
C GLY A 64 -26.67 -2.16 6.26
N LYS A 65 -27.27 -3.32 5.91
CA LYS A 65 -26.60 -4.61 5.97
C LYS A 65 -25.43 -4.67 5.00
N ASN A 66 -24.28 -5.15 5.46
CA ASN A 66 -23.08 -5.34 4.67
C ASN A 66 -22.62 -6.81 4.71
N THR A 67 -21.80 -7.21 3.73
CA THR A 67 -21.23 -8.56 3.66
C THR A 67 -19.78 -8.57 4.14
N TYR A 68 -19.01 -7.52 3.85
CA TYR A 68 -17.56 -7.46 4.06
C TYR A 68 -17.21 -6.53 5.19
N TYR A 69 -16.40 -7.02 6.14
CA TYR A 69 -15.97 -6.28 7.32
C TYR A 69 -14.46 -6.32 7.47
N LEU A 70 -13.82 -5.14 7.46
CA LEU A 70 -12.38 -4.98 7.59
C LEU A 70 -11.97 -4.97 9.06
N SER A 71 -11.04 -5.83 9.39
CA SER A 71 -10.36 -5.81 10.68
C SER A 71 -8.92 -6.25 10.51
N ASP A 72 -7.99 -5.38 10.86
CA ASP A 72 -6.56 -5.64 10.82
C ASP A 72 -6.02 -5.79 12.24
N SER A 73 -5.13 -6.75 12.42
CA SER A 73 -4.54 -7.05 13.72
C SER A 73 -3.03 -6.83 13.67
N PHE A 74 -2.53 -6.09 14.67
CA PHE A 74 -1.10 -5.94 14.91
C PHE A 74 -0.28 -5.36 13.74
N ASN A 75 -0.88 -4.45 12.98
CA ASN A 75 -0.15 -3.70 11.97
C ASN A 75 0.86 -2.77 12.65
N GLU A 76 2.17 -3.02 12.41
CA GLU A 76 3.29 -2.26 12.99
C GLU A 76 3.31 -2.24 14.53
N MET A 77 2.67 -3.22 15.18
CA MET A 77 2.59 -3.33 16.63
C MET A 77 3.29 -4.58 17.13
N GLU A 78 3.81 -4.50 18.36
CA GLU A 78 4.38 -5.66 19.05
C GLU A 78 3.25 -6.50 19.68
N LEU A 79 3.39 -7.84 19.60
CA LEU A 79 2.51 -8.73 20.35
C LEU A 79 2.85 -8.71 21.84
N PRO A 80 1.84 -8.90 22.72
CA PRO A 80 2.05 -8.96 24.16
C PRO A 80 2.62 -10.31 24.66
N VAL A 81 3.63 -10.83 23.96
CA VAL A 81 4.38 -12.05 24.31
C VAL A 81 5.88 -11.77 24.29
N ALA A 82 6.67 -12.56 25.00
CA ALA A 82 8.11 -12.46 24.91
C ALA A 82 8.59 -12.82 23.49
N LYS A 83 9.65 -12.15 23.01
CA LYS A 83 10.14 -12.33 21.61
C LYS A 83 10.63 -13.75 21.31
N ASP A 84 11.08 -14.48 22.33
CA ASP A 84 11.56 -15.86 22.28
C ASP A 84 10.46 -16.90 22.56
N ASP A 85 9.25 -16.47 22.96
CA ASP A 85 8.10 -17.36 23.18
C ASP A 85 7.34 -17.62 21.87
N VAL A 86 7.91 -18.46 21.02
CA VAL A 86 7.34 -18.82 19.71
C VAL A 86 5.98 -19.52 19.85
N GLU A 87 5.86 -20.45 20.80
CA GLU A 87 4.62 -21.20 21.04
C GLU A 87 3.51 -20.28 21.57
N GLY A 88 3.84 -19.42 22.53
CA GLY A 88 2.91 -18.41 23.05
C GLY A 88 2.47 -17.43 21.96
N LYS A 89 3.37 -17.02 21.07
CA LYS A 89 3.05 -16.20 19.90
C LYS A 89 2.00 -16.86 19.01
N HIS A 90 2.23 -18.11 18.58
CA HIS A 90 1.30 -18.82 17.71
C HIS A 90 -0.06 -19.05 18.38
N LYS A 91 -0.06 -19.46 19.65
CA LYS A 91 -1.30 -19.63 20.42
C LYS A 91 -2.09 -18.33 20.51
N LEU A 92 -1.42 -17.22 20.81
CA LEU A 92 -2.06 -15.91 20.93
C LEU A 92 -2.63 -15.43 19.61
N LEU A 93 -1.89 -15.60 18.50
CA LEU A 93 -2.37 -15.26 17.16
C LEU A 93 -3.61 -16.08 16.77
N ALA A 94 -3.63 -17.39 17.06
CA ALA A 94 -4.79 -18.23 16.81
C ALA A 94 -6.02 -17.76 17.59
N GLN A 95 -5.85 -17.41 18.85
CA GLN A 95 -6.92 -16.89 19.70
C GLN A 95 -7.44 -15.53 19.18
N TYR A 96 -6.56 -14.62 18.75
CA TYR A 96 -6.99 -13.35 18.18
C TYR A 96 -7.75 -13.55 16.86
N GLY A 97 -7.26 -14.41 15.96
CA GLY A 97 -7.96 -14.72 14.72
C GLY A 97 -9.37 -15.25 14.97
N GLU A 98 -9.52 -16.21 15.91
CA GLU A 98 -10.82 -16.72 16.33
C GLU A 98 -11.72 -15.63 16.90
N SER A 99 -11.21 -14.81 17.80
CA SER A 99 -12.01 -13.80 18.52
C SER A 99 -12.48 -12.68 17.59
N ILE A 100 -11.65 -12.25 16.64
CA ILE A 100 -12.04 -11.28 15.61
C ILE A 100 -13.15 -11.87 14.74
N TYR A 101 -12.95 -13.08 14.21
CA TYR A 101 -13.95 -13.73 13.37
C TYR A 101 -15.29 -13.91 14.10
N ARG A 102 -15.26 -14.41 15.33
CA ARG A 102 -16.46 -14.57 16.16
C ARG A 102 -17.15 -13.25 16.46
N SER A 103 -16.39 -12.19 16.75
CA SER A 103 -16.95 -10.87 17.06
C SER A 103 -17.72 -10.28 15.87
N ILE A 104 -17.23 -10.48 14.66
CA ILE A 104 -17.90 -10.06 13.43
C ILE A 104 -19.15 -10.91 13.17
N THR A 105 -19.02 -12.24 13.23
CA THR A 105 -20.12 -13.16 12.92
C THR A 105 -21.21 -13.21 13.98
N ALA A 106 -20.92 -12.85 15.24
CA ALA A 106 -21.93 -12.64 16.28
C ALA A 106 -22.84 -11.43 15.94
N GLY A 107 -22.32 -10.44 15.24
CA GLY A 107 -23.11 -9.33 14.71
C GLY A 107 -23.85 -9.68 13.42
N ASN A 108 -23.17 -10.32 12.47
CA ASN A 108 -23.71 -10.74 11.20
C ASN A 108 -23.18 -12.13 10.82
N PRO A 109 -23.99 -13.20 10.94
CA PRO A 109 -23.55 -14.59 10.63
C PRO A 109 -23.11 -14.82 9.19
N ASP A 110 -23.58 -13.97 8.27
CA ASP A 110 -23.23 -14.07 6.83
C ASP A 110 -21.94 -13.30 6.50
N ALA A 111 -21.37 -12.57 7.46
CA ALA A 111 -20.21 -11.72 7.26
C ALA A 111 -18.98 -12.50 6.78
N ILE A 112 -18.18 -11.78 5.98
CA ILE A 112 -16.85 -12.20 5.54
C ILE A 112 -15.85 -11.22 6.15
N TRP A 113 -14.88 -11.75 6.88
CA TRP A 113 -13.77 -10.95 7.39
C TRP A 113 -12.80 -10.60 6.28
N VAL A 114 -12.48 -9.33 6.13
CA VAL A 114 -11.46 -8.81 5.22
C VAL A 114 -10.29 -8.30 6.06
N THR A 115 -9.06 -8.61 5.64
CA THR A 115 -7.84 -8.07 6.26
C THR A 115 -6.86 -7.61 5.21
N GLN A 116 -6.06 -6.60 5.54
CA GLN A 116 -4.97 -6.12 4.69
C GLN A 116 -3.71 -6.93 4.97
N GLY A 117 -3.10 -7.46 3.90
CA GLY A 117 -1.94 -8.35 3.99
C GLY A 117 -0.57 -7.68 3.88
N TRP A 118 -0.49 -6.36 3.73
CA TRP A 118 0.78 -5.67 3.52
C TRP A 118 1.80 -5.89 4.66
N THR A 119 1.34 -5.99 5.91
CA THR A 119 2.22 -6.24 7.05
C THR A 119 2.86 -7.61 7.00
N PHE A 120 2.21 -8.59 6.38
CA PHE A 120 2.76 -9.96 6.25
C PHE A 120 4.03 -9.98 5.39
N GLY A 121 4.15 -9.05 4.45
CA GLY A 121 5.37 -8.82 3.67
C GLY A 121 6.33 -7.83 4.32
N TYR A 122 5.83 -6.69 4.80
CA TYR A 122 6.66 -5.65 5.42
C TYR A 122 7.33 -6.12 6.72
N GLN A 123 6.58 -6.79 7.59
CA GLN A 123 7.09 -7.35 8.86
C GLN A 123 7.32 -8.87 8.74
N HIS A 124 7.98 -9.31 7.66
CA HIS A 124 8.19 -10.71 7.32
C HIS A 124 8.90 -11.53 8.42
N ASP A 125 9.77 -10.91 9.23
CA ASP A 125 10.40 -11.58 10.38
C ASP A 125 9.38 -11.94 11.47
N PHE A 126 8.34 -11.13 11.62
CA PHE A 126 7.25 -11.38 12.55
C PHE A 126 6.21 -12.33 11.95
N TRP A 127 5.81 -12.08 10.71
CA TRP A 127 4.79 -12.84 9.98
C TRP A 127 5.42 -13.98 9.18
N ASP A 128 6.15 -14.87 9.88
CA ASP A 128 6.57 -16.13 9.27
C ASP A 128 5.36 -17.03 8.92
N LYS A 129 5.62 -18.12 8.17
CA LYS A 129 4.54 -19.04 7.73
C LYS A 129 3.69 -19.56 8.89
N ALA A 130 4.32 -19.97 9.99
CA ALA A 130 3.61 -20.53 11.13
C ALA A 130 2.77 -19.48 11.87
N SER A 131 3.26 -18.26 11.98
CA SER A 131 2.54 -17.15 12.60
C SER A 131 1.29 -16.78 11.82
N LEU A 132 1.38 -16.66 10.49
CA LEU A 132 0.21 -16.37 9.67
C LEU A 132 -0.78 -17.53 9.67
N GLN A 133 -0.31 -18.77 9.54
CA GLN A 133 -1.17 -19.95 9.65
C GLN A 133 -1.89 -20.01 11.01
N ALA A 134 -1.23 -19.64 12.10
CA ALA A 134 -1.86 -19.58 13.42
C ALA A 134 -3.01 -18.56 13.45
N LEU A 135 -2.80 -17.33 12.95
CA LEU A 135 -3.85 -16.31 12.86
C LEU A 135 -5.08 -16.80 12.06
N LEU A 136 -4.83 -17.52 10.99
CA LEU A 136 -5.87 -17.97 10.05
C LEU A 136 -6.57 -19.26 10.46
N SER A 137 -6.03 -20.00 11.43
CA SER A 137 -6.38 -21.42 11.73
C SER A 137 -7.84 -21.65 12.08
N HIS A 138 -8.50 -20.73 12.76
CA HIS A 138 -9.88 -20.87 13.23
C HIS A 138 -10.92 -20.14 12.36
N VAL A 139 -10.51 -19.62 11.20
CA VAL A 139 -11.39 -18.92 10.26
C VAL A 139 -11.69 -19.84 9.07
N PRO A 140 -12.95 -20.10 8.70
CA PRO A 140 -13.27 -20.88 7.50
C PRO A 140 -12.73 -20.20 6.23
N ASP A 141 -12.32 -21.00 5.25
CA ASP A 141 -11.64 -20.46 4.05
C ASP A 141 -12.56 -19.59 3.18
N ASP A 142 -13.85 -19.87 3.17
CA ASP A 142 -14.87 -19.08 2.46
C ASP A 142 -15.32 -17.83 3.20
N LYS A 143 -14.92 -17.67 4.46
CA LYS A 143 -15.31 -16.57 5.36
C LYS A 143 -14.23 -15.50 5.54
N MET A 144 -13.18 -15.56 4.76
CA MET A 144 -12.08 -14.59 4.83
C MET A 144 -11.59 -14.18 3.45
N ILE A 145 -11.20 -12.92 3.31
CA ILE A 145 -10.49 -12.37 2.16
C ILE A 145 -9.26 -11.61 2.65
N ILE A 146 -8.11 -11.95 2.11
CA ILE A 146 -6.86 -11.22 2.36
C ILE A 146 -6.61 -10.30 1.17
N ILE A 147 -6.52 -8.99 1.41
CA ILE A 147 -6.09 -8.04 0.39
C ILE A 147 -4.57 -7.98 0.48
N ASP A 148 -3.88 -8.63 -0.44
CA ASP A 148 -2.42 -8.63 -0.53
C ASP A 148 -1.95 -7.29 -1.11
N LEU A 149 -1.99 -6.25 -0.27
CA LEU A 149 -1.59 -4.89 -0.62
C LEU A 149 -0.08 -4.78 -0.77
N GLY A 150 0.34 -3.89 -1.68
CA GLY A 150 1.73 -3.51 -1.80
C GLY A 150 2.58 -4.51 -2.57
N ASN A 151 2.03 -5.25 -3.54
CA ASN A 151 2.80 -6.14 -4.42
C ASN A 151 3.86 -5.42 -5.26
N ASP A 152 3.85 -4.10 -5.27
CA ASP A 152 4.87 -3.23 -5.84
C ASP A 152 6.07 -2.97 -4.92
N TYR A 153 5.93 -3.22 -3.60
CA TYR A 153 6.96 -2.90 -2.60
C TYR A 153 8.04 -3.96 -2.38
N PRO A 154 7.78 -5.29 -2.45
CA PRO A 154 8.75 -6.31 -2.09
C PRO A 154 10.09 -6.14 -2.77
N LYS A 155 10.10 -6.02 -4.10
CA LYS A 155 11.32 -5.89 -4.91
C LYS A 155 12.09 -4.59 -4.62
N TRP A 156 11.38 -3.47 -4.48
CA TRP A 156 12.00 -2.14 -4.53
C TRP A 156 12.22 -1.51 -3.16
N VAL A 157 11.40 -1.86 -2.18
CA VAL A 157 11.36 -1.19 -0.88
C VAL A 157 11.66 -2.13 0.26
N TRP A 158 11.03 -3.31 0.30
CA TRP A 158 11.20 -4.25 1.41
C TRP A 158 12.41 -5.19 1.23
N GLY A 159 12.85 -5.41 0.01
CA GLY A 159 13.94 -6.35 -0.29
C GLY A 159 13.55 -7.81 -0.05
N THR A 160 12.28 -8.13 -0.25
CA THR A 160 11.68 -9.45 0.00
C THR A 160 11.10 -10.06 -1.28
N GLU A 161 10.71 -11.32 -1.20
CA GLU A 161 9.84 -11.96 -2.20
C GLU A 161 8.39 -11.47 -2.01
N GLN A 162 7.55 -11.61 -3.03
CA GLN A 162 6.12 -11.28 -2.96
C GLN A 162 5.43 -12.10 -1.88
N THR A 163 4.59 -11.44 -1.08
CA THR A 163 3.95 -12.01 0.12
C THR A 163 3.15 -13.27 -0.19
N TRP A 164 2.36 -13.26 -1.28
CA TRP A 164 1.58 -14.42 -1.68
C TRP A 164 2.44 -15.65 -2.05
N LYS A 165 3.65 -15.46 -2.58
CA LYS A 165 4.58 -16.55 -2.86
C LYS A 165 5.16 -17.14 -1.57
N VAL A 166 5.57 -16.27 -0.65
CA VAL A 166 6.09 -16.69 0.66
C VAL A 166 5.05 -17.51 1.42
N HIS A 167 3.78 -17.11 1.34
CA HIS A 167 2.67 -17.69 2.08
C HIS A 167 1.79 -18.65 1.25
N ASP A 168 2.34 -19.25 0.19
CA ASP A 168 1.69 -20.31 -0.59
C ASP A 168 0.23 -19.97 -0.97
N GLY A 169 -0.02 -18.75 -1.47
CA GLY A 169 -1.35 -18.26 -1.82
C GLY A 169 -2.31 -18.18 -0.63
N PHE A 170 -1.76 -17.90 0.58
CA PHE A 170 -2.50 -17.70 1.82
C PHE A 170 -3.28 -18.94 2.31
N TYR A 171 -2.72 -20.12 2.11
CA TYR A 171 -3.15 -21.37 2.76
C TYR A 171 -4.65 -21.71 2.55
N GLY A 172 -5.18 -21.44 1.35
CA GLY A 172 -6.57 -21.72 0.99
C GLY A 172 -7.56 -20.58 1.24
N LYS A 173 -7.17 -19.51 1.94
CA LYS A 173 -8.00 -18.31 2.07
C LYS A 173 -8.17 -17.62 0.72
N LYS A 174 -9.31 -16.98 0.50
CA LYS A 174 -9.49 -16.10 -0.66
C LYS A 174 -8.59 -14.89 -0.52
N TRP A 175 -8.00 -14.45 -1.62
CA TRP A 175 -7.16 -13.27 -1.60
C TRP A 175 -7.26 -12.44 -2.88
N ILE A 176 -6.88 -11.18 -2.79
CA ILE A 176 -6.90 -10.19 -3.87
C ILE A 176 -5.48 -9.71 -4.08
N PHE A 177 -4.98 -9.82 -5.30
CA PHE A 177 -3.70 -9.23 -5.71
C PHE A 177 -3.86 -7.72 -5.80
N SER A 178 -3.09 -6.94 -5.04
CA SER A 178 -3.29 -5.50 -4.99
C SER A 178 -1.98 -4.71 -4.89
N TYR A 179 -2.01 -3.49 -5.43
CA TYR A 179 -0.91 -2.55 -5.43
C TYR A 179 -1.19 -1.31 -4.57
N VAL A 180 -0.13 -0.61 -4.14
CA VAL A 180 -0.18 0.72 -3.53
C VAL A 180 0.68 1.68 -4.37
N PRO A 181 0.21 2.06 -5.57
CA PRO A 181 1.04 2.77 -6.55
C PRO A 181 1.40 4.20 -6.13
N ASN A 182 0.70 4.74 -5.15
CA ASN A 182 0.96 6.06 -4.59
C ASN A 182 0.73 6.02 -3.07
N PHE A 183 1.79 6.07 -2.29
CA PHE A 183 1.76 5.97 -0.84
C PHE A 183 1.99 7.34 -0.18
N GLY A 184 0.98 7.83 0.53
CA GLY A 184 1.06 8.94 1.47
C GLY A 184 1.86 10.18 1.03
N GLY A 185 1.39 10.96 0.05
CA GLY A 185 2.05 12.18 -0.41
C GLY A 185 3.37 11.95 -1.16
N LYS A 186 3.56 10.75 -1.71
CA LYS A 186 4.73 10.42 -2.51
C LYS A 186 4.54 10.82 -3.96
N THR A 187 5.67 10.95 -4.63
CA THR A 187 5.71 11.54 -5.96
C THR A 187 4.96 10.75 -7.01
N PRO A 188 4.32 11.42 -7.98
CA PRO A 188 3.68 10.78 -9.10
C PRO A 188 4.67 10.03 -10.02
N LEU A 189 5.82 10.55 -10.29
CA LEU A 189 6.79 9.98 -11.25
C LEU A 189 7.55 8.78 -10.67
N THR A 190 6.84 7.71 -10.35
CA THR A 190 7.43 6.48 -9.83
C THR A 190 6.57 5.28 -10.20
N GLY A 191 7.19 4.11 -10.26
CA GLY A 191 6.54 2.85 -10.57
C GLY A 191 7.34 2.05 -11.59
N ASP A 192 7.30 0.73 -11.47
CA ASP A 192 7.87 -0.18 -12.46
C ASP A 192 6.76 -0.61 -13.42
N LEU A 193 6.64 0.10 -14.58
CA LEU A 193 5.58 -0.20 -15.55
C LEU A 193 5.62 -1.63 -16.06
N GLN A 194 6.82 -2.22 -16.19
CA GLN A 194 6.94 -3.62 -16.60
C GLN A 194 6.36 -4.55 -15.54
N MET A 195 6.65 -4.30 -14.27
CA MET A 195 6.09 -5.08 -13.17
C MET A 195 4.57 -4.93 -13.10
N TYR A 196 4.03 -3.72 -13.18
CA TYR A 196 2.58 -3.49 -13.18
C TYR A 196 1.88 -4.20 -14.33
N ALA A 197 2.52 -4.26 -15.49
CA ALA A 197 1.98 -4.88 -16.69
C ALA A 197 2.03 -6.43 -16.69
N THR A 198 2.77 -7.05 -15.76
CA THR A 198 2.99 -8.52 -15.81
C THR A 198 2.62 -9.27 -14.54
N SER A 199 2.87 -8.68 -13.35
CA SER A 199 2.89 -9.46 -12.10
C SER A 199 1.54 -10.06 -11.71
N SER A 200 0.41 -9.40 -11.96
CA SER A 200 -0.91 -9.97 -11.66
C SER A 200 -1.25 -11.15 -12.57
N ALA A 201 -0.89 -11.07 -13.86
CA ALA A 201 -1.07 -12.16 -14.81
C ALA A 201 -0.14 -13.35 -14.49
N GLU A 202 1.08 -13.07 -14.02
CA GLU A 202 2.01 -14.10 -13.53
C GLU A 202 1.46 -14.79 -12.29
N ALA A 203 0.94 -14.01 -11.33
CA ALA A 203 0.31 -14.55 -10.14
C ALA A 203 -0.87 -15.46 -10.48
N LEU A 204 -1.74 -15.04 -11.38
CA LEU A 204 -2.91 -15.81 -11.80
C LEU A 204 -2.53 -17.17 -12.45
N LYS A 205 -1.39 -17.23 -13.12
CA LYS A 205 -0.89 -18.45 -13.80
C LYS A 205 0.00 -19.32 -12.92
N ALA A 206 0.43 -18.82 -11.75
CA ALA A 206 1.34 -19.53 -10.87
C ALA A 206 0.65 -20.76 -10.24
N PRO A 207 1.30 -21.94 -10.20
CA PRO A 207 0.72 -23.12 -9.53
C PRO A 207 0.42 -22.89 -8.04
N SER A 208 1.14 -21.97 -7.40
CA SER A 208 0.98 -21.63 -5.98
C SER A 208 0.05 -20.44 -5.72
N HIS A 209 -0.72 -19.99 -6.73
CA HIS A 209 -1.61 -18.82 -6.55
C HIS A 209 -2.74 -19.06 -5.53
N GLY A 210 -2.95 -20.29 -5.09
CA GLY A 210 -3.98 -20.63 -4.12
C GLY A 210 -5.39 -20.20 -4.61
N ASN A 211 -6.10 -19.49 -3.74
CA ASN A 211 -7.47 -19.03 -4.02
C ASN A 211 -7.51 -17.53 -4.38
N LEU A 212 -6.73 -17.14 -5.40
CA LEU A 212 -6.73 -15.78 -5.95
C LEU A 212 -8.09 -15.49 -6.61
N ILE A 213 -8.81 -14.48 -6.11
CA ILE A 213 -10.19 -14.17 -6.57
C ILE A 213 -10.33 -12.78 -7.20
N GLY A 214 -9.32 -11.94 -7.17
CA GLY A 214 -9.46 -10.58 -7.66
C GLY A 214 -8.16 -9.80 -7.76
N PHE A 215 -8.32 -8.63 -8.36
CA PHE A 215 -7.29 -7.62 -8.56
C PHE A 215 -7.74 -6.29 -7.97
N GLY A 216 -6.81 -5.50 -7.44
CA GLY A 216 -7.11 -4.21 -6.84
C GLY A 216 -5.93 -3.25 -6.77
N SER A 217 -6.23 -2.01 -6.42
CA SER A 217 -5.23 -1.01 -6.06
C SER A 217 -5.74 -0.10 -4.95
N ALA A 218 -4.84 0.39 -4.13
CA ALA A 218 -5.13 1.33 -3.04
C ALA A 218 -4.20 2.54 -3.16
N PRO A 219 -4.52 3.53 -4.03
CA PRO A 219 -3.79 4.79 -4.09
C PRO A 219 -4.07 5.59 -2.82
N GLU A 220 -3.04 5.93 -2.06
CA GLU A 220 -3.17 6.63 -0.79
C GLU A 220 -2.75 8.11 -0.86
N GLY A 221 -2.02 8.51 -1.90
CA GLY A 221 -1.56 9.88 -2.11
C GLY A 221 -2.56 10.73 -2.88
N LEU A 222 -2.39 12.04 -2.77
CA LEU A 222 -3.17 13.02 -3.53
C LEU A 222 -2.64 13.25 -4.94
N GLU A 223 -1.34 13.03 -5.12
CA GLU A 223 -0.69 13.16 -6.43
C GLU A 223 -1.10 11.99 -7.32
N ASN A 224 -1.46 12.32 -8.55
CA ASN A 224 -1.84 11.34 -9.54
C ASN A 224 -0.62 10.72 -10.24
N ASN A 225 -0.80 9.53 -10.72
CA ASN A 225 0.18 8.80 -11.53
C ASN A 225 -0.59 8.12 -12.66
N GLU A 226 -1.06 8.93 -13.60
CA GLU A 226 -2.09 8.57 -14.57
C GLU A 226 -1.71 7.36 -15.39
N VAL A 227 -0.47 7.29 -15.89
CA VAL A 227 -0.01 6.16 -16.70
C VAL A 227 -0.04 4.84 -15.92
N VAL A 228 0.26 4.88 -14.63
CA VAL A 228 0.19 3.69 -13.76
C VAL A 228 -1.26 3.30 -13.52
N TYR A 229 -2.13 4.27 -13.21
CA TYR A 229 -3.55 3.99 -12.92
C TYR A 229 -4.29 3.45 -14.15
N GLU A 230 -4.03 4.01 -15.33
CA GLU A 230 -4.59 3.50 -16.59
C GLU A 230 -4.11 2.08 -16.88
N LEU A 231 -2.80 1.81 -16.75
CA LEU A 231 -2.26 0.47 -16.93
C LEU A 231 -2.84 -0.53 -15.93
N LEU A 232 -2.97 -0.15 -14.65
CA LEU A 232 -3.58 -1.00 -13.63
C LEU A 232 -5.07 -1.26 -13.91
N ALA A 233 -5.79 -0.25 -14.42
CA ALA A 233 -7.18 -0.42 -14.82
C ALA A 233 -7.30 -1.45 -15.96
N ASP A 234 -6.45 -1.36 -16.99
CA ASP A 234 -6.42 -2.31 -18.10
C ASP A 234 -6.02 -3.72 -17.63
N MET A 235 -5.03 -3.83 -16.73
CA MET A 235 -4.63 -5.11 -16.13
C MET A 235 -5.75 -5.78 -15.33
N GLY A 236 -6.67 -5.00 -14.76
CA GLY A 236 -7.83 -5.53 -14.04
C GLY A 236 -8.86 -6.26 -14.94
N TRP A 237 -8.78 -6.08 -16.24
CA TRP A 237 -9.69 -6.67 -17.24
C TRP A 237 -9.05 -7.74 -18.11
N THR A 238 -7.78 -8.11 -17.86
CA THR A 238 -7.08 -9.13 -18.63
C THR A 238 -6.41 -10.17 -17.72
N ASP A 239 -6.34 -11.41 -18.20
CA ASP A 239 -5.54 -12.48 -17.60
C ASP A 239 -4.17 -12.65 -18.26
N GLN A 240 -3.83 -11.75 -19.21
CA GLN A 240 -2.59 -11.77 -19.94
C GLN A 240 -1.70 -10.59 -19.51
N ALA A 241 -0.39 -10.81 -19.57
CA ALA A 241 0.57 -9.71 -19.45
C ALA A 241 0.38 -8.71 -20.59
N ILE A 242 0.46 -7.44 -20.28
CA ILE A 242 0.49 -6.35 -21.25
C ILE A 242 1.96 -6.02 -21.56
N ASP A 243 2.27 -5.78 -22.82
CA ASP A 243 3.56 -5.19 -23.21
C ASP A 243 3.45 -3.66 -23.15
N PRO A 244 4.16 -2.98 -22.21
CA PRO A 244 4.05 -1.53 -22.06
C PRO A 244 4.47 -0.75 -23.31
N GLU A 245 5.34 -1.31 -24.14
CA GLU A 245 5.75 -0.65 -25.38
C GLU A 245 4.64 -0.65 -26.42
N GLN A 246 3.95 -1.78 -26.56
CA GLN A 246 2.81 -1.90 -27.48
C GLN A 246 1.55 -1.21 -26.94
N TRP A 247 1.42 -1.06 -25.64
CA TRP A 247 0.30 -0.39 -24.98
C TRP A 247 0.38 1.14 -25.05
N MET A 248 1.58 1.70 -24.99
CA MET A 248 1.82 3.15 -24.90
C MET A 248 1.17 3.97 -26.04
N PRO A 249 1.19 3.53 -27.33
CA PRO A 249 0.50 4.25 -28.40
C PRO A 249 -1.01 4.43 -28.14
N SER A 250 -1.67 3.40 -27.60
CA SER A 250 -3.09 3.45 -27.27
C SER A 250 -3.36 4.41 -26.13
N TYR A 251 -2.58 4.32 -25.05
CA TYR A 251 -2.64 5.24 -23.92
C TYR A 251 -2.51 6.69 -24.35
N CYS A 252 -1.43 7.04 -25.06
CA CYS A 252 -1.17 8.41 -25.49
C CYS A 252 -2.23 8.93 -26.47
N THR A 253 -2.69 8.08 -27.39
CA THR A 253 -3.73 8.47 -28.35
C THR A 253 -5.06 8.72 -27.64
N ALA A 254 -5.44 7.85 -26.70
CA ALA A 254 -6.67 8.03 -25.91
C ALA A 254 -6.62 9.27 -25.03
N ARG A 255 -5.48 9.52 -24.37
CA ARG A 255 -5.33 10.63 -23.43
C ARG A 255 -5.08 11.97 -24.11
N TYR A 256 -4.23 12.00 -25.14
CA TYR A 256 -3.77 13.26 -25.75
C TYR A 256 -4.32 13.53 -27.15
N GLY A 257 -4.89 12.51 -27.78
CA GLY A 257 -5.45 12.59 -29.13
C GLY A 257 -4.49 12.16 -30.25
N ALA A 258 -3.18 12.02 -29.99
CA ALA A 258 -2.19 11.50 -30.93
C ALA A 258 -0.93 11.01 -30.20
N TYR A 259 -0.04 10.32 -30.96
CA TYR A 259 1.23 9.80 -30.45
C TYR A 259 2.37 10.18 -31.42
N PRO A 260 2.80 11.47 -31.46
CA PRO A 260 3.88 11.92 -32.34
C PRO A 260 5.23 11.31 -31.89
N GLU A 261 6.22 11.36 -32.81
CA GLU A 261 7.54 10.74 -32.59
C GLU A 261 8.27 11.32 -31.37
N SER A 262 8.13 12.63 -31.11
CA SER A 262 8.65 13.23 -29.86
C SER A 262 8.04 12.63 -28.60
N MET A 263 6.75 12.36 -28.59
CA MET A 263 6.05 11.70 -27.49
C MET A 263 6.51 10.25 -27.31
N LYS A 264 6.70 9.52 -28.41
CA LYS A 264 7.22 8.15 -28.40
C LYS A 264 8.60 8.11 -27.75
N ASN A 265 9.51 8.97 -28.19
CA ASN A 265 10.85 9.04 -27.64
C ASN A 265 10.86 9.48 -26.18
N ALA A 266 9.98 10.39 -25.78
CA ALA A 266 9.79 10.78 -24.37
C ALA A 266 9.42 9.58 -23.49
N TRP A 267 8.40 8.82 -23.87
CA TRP A 267 7.94 7.65 -23.10
C TRP A 267 8.94 6.51 -23.09
N GLU A 268 9.75 6.36 -24.16
CA GLU A 268 10.85 5.41 -24.15
C GLU A 268 11.88 5.75 -23.06
N LEU A 269 12.24 7.02 -22.90
CA LEU A 269 13.12 7.48 -21.82
C LEU A 269 12.45 7.38 -20.43
N PHE A 270 11.18 7.76 -20.30
CA PHE A 270 10.47 7.65 -19.03
C PHE A 270 10.38 6.21 -18.53
N ARG A 271 10.11 5.24 -19.41
CA ARG A 271 10.10 3.82 -19.05
C ARG A 271 11.46 3.31 -18.56
N LYS A 272 12.54 3.87 -19.07
CA LYS A 272 13.92 3.51 -18.66
C LYS A 272 14.39 4.26 -17.41
N THR A 273 13.73 5.32 -17.03
CA THR A 273 14.12 6.22 -15.93
C THR A 273 13.06 6.26 -14.82
N ALA A 274 12.12 7.19 -14.88
CA ALA A 274 11.12 7.43 -13.84
C ALA A 274 10.23 6.22 -13.56
N TYR A 275 9.90 5.45 -14.59
CA TYR A 275 8.99 4.32 -14.54
C TYR A 275 9.68 2.95 -14.67
N SER A 276 10.94 2.87 -14.28
CA SER A 276 11.70 1.61 -14.19
C SER A 276 11.83 1.07 -12.77
N SER A 277 11.36 1.81 -11.76
CA SER A 277 11.49 1.45 -10.35
C SER A 277 10.46 2.17 -9.49
N LEU A 278 10.19 1.64 -8.30
CA LEU A 278 9.34 2.28 -7.30
C LEU A 278 10.19 2.99 -6.24
N TYR A 279 9.87 4.25 -5.97
CA TYR A 279 10.43 4.99 -4.84
C TYR A 279 9.40 5.11 -3.72
N SER A 280 9.79 4.76 -2.51
CA SER A 280 8.91 4.89 -1.34
C SER A 280 8.92 6.29 -0.70
N TYR A 281 9.70 7.21 -1.23
CA TYR A 281 9.84 8.58 -0.75
C TYR A 281 9.64 9.59 -1.87
N PRO A 282 9.29 10.86 -1.56
CA PRO A 282 9.23 11.91 -2.57
C PRO A 282 10.50 11.95 -3.42
N ARG A 283 10.33 12.06 -4.74
CA ARG A 283 11.45 12.11 -5.69
C ARG A 283 12.24 13.43 -5.58
N PHE A 284 11.54 14.52 -5.27
CA PHE A 284 12.12 15.86 -5.25
C PHE A 284 12.18 16.43 -3.84
N THR A 285 13.21 17.23 -3.54
CA THR A 285 13.43 17.83 -2.23
C THR A 285 12.30 18.75 -1.80
N TRP A 286 11.70 19.50 -2.72
CA TRP A 286 10.60 20.41 -2.43
C TRP A 286 9.32 19.69 -1.94
N GLN A 287 9.17 18.41 -2.21
CA GLN A 287 8.07 17.60 -1.71
C GLN A 287 8.25 17.20 -0.24
N THR A 288 9.37 17.53 0.37
CA THR A 288 9.63 17.26 1.78
C THR A 288 9.47 18.54 2.60
N VAL A 289 8.79 18.44 3.75
CA VAL A 289 8.59 19.60 4.66
C VAL A 289 9.93 20.09 5.21
N ILE A 290 10.84 19.17 5.49
CA ILE A 290 12.22 19.45 5.92
C ILE A 290 13.14 18.66 5.00
N PRO A 291 14.03 19.34 4.25
CA PRO A 291 15.01 18.69 3.42
C PRO A 291 15.93 17.78 4.25
N ASP A 292 15.85 16.49 4.03
CA ASP A 292 16.74 15.51 4.65
C ASP A 292 17.86 15.17 3.65
N GLN A 293 19.08 15.58 3.97
CA GLN A 293 20.24 15.34 3.10
C GLN A 293 20.48 13.85 2.80
N ARG A 294 20.14 12.95 3.72
CA ARG A 294 20.23 11.51 3.51
C ARG A 294 19.26 11.03 2.42
N ARG A 295 18.13 11.73 2.24
CA ARG A 295 17.13 11.46 1.19
C ARG A 295 17.51 12.14 -0.13
N ILE A 296 18.00 13.39 -0.08
CA ILE A 296 18.45 14.14 -1.24
C ILE A 296 19.57 13.39 -1.99
N SER A 297 20.51 12.78 -1.27
CA SER A 297 21.60 12.02 -1.88
C SER A 297 21.14 10.77 -2.65
N LYS A 298 19.92 10.29 -2.41
CA LYS A 298 19.31 9.12 -3.07
C LYS A 298 18.47 9.49 -4.28
N ILE A 299 18.17 10.78 -4.47
CA ILE A 299 17.39 11.27 -5.60
C ILE A 299 18.32 11.36 -6.79
N ASP A 300 18.23 10.39 -7.69
CA ASP A 300 18.94 10.42 -8.95
C ASP A 300 17.99 10.85 -10.07
N VAL A 301 18.18 12.08 -10.52
CA VAL A 301 17.49 12.63 -11.69
C VAL A 301 18.48 12.59 -12.85
N SER A 302 18.38 11.56 -13.67
CA SER A 302 19.27 11.37 -14.82
C SER A 302 19.01 12.42 -15.90
N ASP A 303 20.03 12.66 -16.74
CA ASP A 303 19.88 13.54 -17.89
C ASP A 303 18.88 12.97 -18.90
N ASP A 304 18.78 11.65 -19.03
CA ASP A 304 17.77 10.98 -19.88
C ASP A 304 16.34 11.28 -19.41
N PHE A 305 16.10 11.37 -18.10
CA PHE A 305 14.80 11.78 -17.59
C PHE A 305 14.47 13.23 -17.98
N LEU A 306 15.41 14.14 -17.83
CA LEU A 306 15.23 15.54 -18.22
C LEU A 306 15.02 15.68 -19.73
N HIS A 307 15.79 14.95 -20.52
CA HIS A 307 15.61 14.90 -21.97
C HIS A 307 14.24 14.32 -22.36
N GLY A 308 13.77 13.31 -21.65
CA GLY A 308 12.41 12.80 -21.82
C GLY A 308 11.34 13.87 -21.61
N ILE A 309 11.50 14.74 -20.59
CA ILE A 309 10.59 15.87 -20.39
C ILE A 309 10.66 16.88 -21.55
N GLU A 310 11.85 17.22 -22.02
CA GLU A 310 12.03 18.12 -23.16
C GLU A 310 11.31 17.60 -24.41
N LEU A 311 11.44 16.30 -24.70
CA LEU A 311 10.75 15.64 -25.81
C LEU A 311 9.23 15.61 -25.63
N PHE A 312 8.75 15.39 -24.40
CA PHE A 312 7.33 15.46 -24.09
C PHE A 312 6.78 16.86 -24.37
N LEU A 313 7.46 17.90 -23.90
CA LEU A 313 7.09 19.30 -24.14
C LEU A 313 7.18 19.69 -25.62
N ALA A 314 8.12 19.15 -26.37
CA ALA A 314 8.24 19.36 -27.81
C ALA A 314 7.05 18.80 -28.63
N SER A 315 6.21 17.96 -28.01
CA SER A 315 4.97 17.48 -28.63
C SER A 315 3.85 18.53 -28.68
N ALA A 316 4.06 19.72 -28.09
CA ALA A 316 3.08 20.80 -28.01
C ALA A 316 2.51 21.24 -29.35
N ASP A 317 3.32 21.29 -30.41
CA ASP A 317 2.87 21.70 -31.77
C ASP A 317 1.70 20.83 -32.28
N SER A 318 1.70 19.56 -31.91
CA SER A 318 0.66 18.59 -32.30
C SER A 318 -0.48 18.46 -31.28
N LEU A 319 -0.21 18.71 -30.00
CA LEU A 319 -1.08 18.31 -28.89
C LEU A 319 -1.63 19.47 -28.04
N ASN A 320 -1.27 20.73 -28.33
CA ASN A 320 -1.66 21.90 -27.53
C ASN A 320 -3.18 22.15 -27.44
N ARG A 321 -3.98 21.49 -28.26
CA ARG A 321 -5.46 21.54 -28.18
C ARG A 321 -6.03 20.51 -27.19
N SER A 322 -5.27 19.53 -26.77
CA SER A 322 -5.66 18.56 -25.75
C SER A 322 -5.47 19.15 -24.37
N LYS A 323 -6.57 19.29 -23.62
CA LYS A 323 -6.50 19.78 -22.24
C LYS A 323 -5.68 18.86 -21.34
N LEU A 324 -5.77 17.54 -21.53
CA LEU A 324 -5.02 16.58 -20.73
C LEU A 324 -3.53 16.69 -21.03
N TYR A 325 -3.16 16.83 -22.32
CA TYR A 325 -1.75 17.08 -22.66
C TYR A 325 -1.22 18.36 -22.01
N VAL A 326 -1.98 19.45 -22.06
CA VAL A 326 -1.55 20.74 -21.47
C VAL A 326 -1.38 20.61 -19.95
N ASN A 327 -2.28 19.92 -19.27
CA ASN A 327 -2.16 19.68 -17.82
C ASN A 327 -0.90 18.87 -17.49
N ASP A 328 -0.70 17.76 -18.18
CA ASP A 328 0.49 16.90 -17.97
C ASP A 328 1.79 17.63 -18.37
N ALA A 329 1.77 18.45 -19.42
CA ALA A 329 2.92 19.25 -19.81
C ALA A 329 3.31 20.29 -18.74
N ILE A 330 2.35 20.93 -18.11
CA ILE A 330 2.60 21.84 -16.96
C ILE A 330 3.23 21.06 -15.81
N GLU A 331 2.72 19.89 -15.52
CA GLU A 331 3.24 19.03 -14.47
C GLU A 331 4.67 18.58 -14.75
N PHE A 332 4.92 18.03 -15.95
CA PHE A 332 6.29 17.65 -16.36
C PHE A 332 7.26 18.84 -16.37
N ALA A 333 6.82 20.04 -16.80
CA ALA A 333 7.63 21.25 -16.71
C ALA A 333 7.98 21.59 -15.26
N SER A 334 7.03 21.44 -14.32
CA SER A 334 7.31 21.64 -12.90
C SER A 334 8.34 20.66 -12.35
N TYR A 335 8.30 19.40 -12.78
CA TYR A 335 9.30 18.39 -12.41
C TYR A 335 10.68 18.68 -13.01
N TYR A 336 10.74 19.20 -14.23
CA TYR A 336 12.00 19.66 -14.81
C TYR A 336 12.64 20.76 -13.96
N ILE A 337 11.86 21.76 -13.57
CA ILE A 337 12.32 22.86 -12.71
C ILE A 337 12.75 22.33 -11.33
N ALA A 338 11.95 21.44 -10.75
CA ALA A 338 12.28 20.83 -9.46
C ALA A 338 13.59 20.04 -9.50
N ALA A 339 13.82 19.29 -10.58
CA ALA A 339 15.06 18.55 -10.78
C ALA A 339 16.28 19.48 -10.94
N GLN A 340 16.13 20.60 -11.65
CA GLN A 340 17.19 21.61 -11.77
C GLN A 340 17.47 22.27 -10.40
N ALA A 341 16.43 22.58 -9.63
CA ALA A 341 16.58 23.11 -8.28
C ALA A 341 17.34 22.14 -7.35
N ASP A 342 17.00 20.84 -7.42
CA ASP A 342 17.69 19.79 -6.65
C ASP A 342 19.16 19.65 -7.06
N LYS A 343 19.48 19.73 -8.36
CA LYS A 343 20.87 19.75 -8.84
C LYS A 343 21.64 20.93 -8.26
N LEU A 344 21.07 22.14 -8.29
CA LEU A 344 21.68 23.34 -7.71
C LEU A 344 21.87 23.18 -6.19
N TYR A 345 20.87 22.66 -5.49
CA TYR A 345 20.93 22.43 -4.06
C TYR A 345 22.05 21.44 -3.66
N LYS A 346 22.24 20.38 -4.43
CA LYS A 346 23.34 19.43 -4.22
C LYS A 346 24.73 20.07 -4.34
N HIS A 347 24.86 21.08 -5.20
CA HIS A 347 26.13 21.78 -5.44
C HIS A 347 26.40 22.94 -4.45
N THR A 348 25.38 23.35 -3.68
CA THR A 348 25.48 24.47 -2.71
C THR A 348 25.17 24.08 -1.26
N PRO A 349 25.65 22.94 -0.73
CA PRO A 349 25.24 22.43 0.58
C PRO A 349 25.64 23.31 1.76
N HIS A 350 26.50 24.31 1.56
CA HIS A 350 27.07 25.15 2.63
C HIS A 350 26.43 26.54 2.79
N ILE A 351 25.48 26.91 1.93
CA ILE A 351 24.92 28.28 1.95
C ILE A 351 23.78 28.41 2.97
N TYR A 352 23.13 27.31 3.33
CA TYR A 352 22.13 27.26 4.40
C TYR A 352 22.40 26.07 5.31
N PRO A 353 23.10 26.27 6.44
CA PRO A 353 23.10 25.30 7.51
C PRO A 353 21.68 25.30 8.11
N PHE A 354 20.78 24.47 7.59
CA PHE A 354 19.50 24.23 8.26
C PHE A 354 19.78 23.56 9.60
N GLY A 355 19.68 24.40 10.62
CA GLY A 355 19.38 24.16 12.00
C GLY A 355 19.87 22.87 12.67
N SER A 356 21.03 22.98 13.31
CA SER A 356 21.39 22.17 14.47
C SER A 356 20.58 22.53 15.74
N HIS A 357 19.36 23.07 15.62
CA HIS A 357 18.54 23.46 16.77
C HIS A 357 17.04 23.20 16.50
N ILE A 358 16.63 21.96 16.43
CA ILE A 358 15.33 21.49 16.94
C ILE A 358 15.58 20.08 17.47
N GLY A 359 16.05 20.04 18.71
CA GLY A 359 16.17 18.84 19.50
C GLY A 359 16.18 19.27 20.95
N GLN A 360 15.05 19.23 21.57
CA GLN A 360 14.82 18.90 22.98
C GLN A 360 13.31 18.74 23.17
#